data_70b848041e34cffb01020c05bc44f5a9
#
_entry.id   70b848041e34cffb01020c05bc44f5a9
#
_cell.length_a   1.000
_cell.length_b   1.000
_cell.length_c   1.000
_cell.angle_alpha   90.00
_cell.angle_beta   90.00
_cell.angle_gamma   90.00
#
_symmetry.space_group_name_H-M   'P 1'
#
loop_
_entity.id
_entity.type
_entity.pdbx_description
1 polymer ?
#
loop_
_entity_poly.entity_id
_entity_poly.type
_entity_poly.pdbx_seq_one_letter_code
_entity_poly.pdbx_strand_id
1 'polypeptide(L)'
;MKKFINDPENLTSELLEGLALANKDIIHLEDGNLVVNNKLKDADRVTIVTLGGTGHEPAISGFVGEGMVDISVAGNVFAAPGPQACIEAIKMADKGHGVLFVVLNHAGDMLTGNLTMKQVKKLGLNVIKVVTQEDIANAPRSNACLLYTSPSPRDRQK
;
A
#
# COMPACT_ATOMS: atom_id res chain seq x y z
N MET A 1 24.36 0.50 -17.68
CA MET A 1 24.61 1.34 -16.48
C MET A 1 24.72 0.42 -15.28
N LYS A 2 25.75 0.56 -14.43
CA LYS A 2 25.87 -0.26 -13.22
C LYS A 2 24.88 0.26 -12.17
N LYS A 3 24.08 -0.63 -11.58
CA LYS A 3 23.07 -0.33 -10.55
C LYS A 3 23.46 -1.00 -9.23
N PHE A 4 23.02 -0.43 -8.11
CA PHE A 4 23.21 -1.01 -6.77
C PHE A 4 21.99 -1.91 -6.44
N ILE A 5 21.85 -2.98 -7.20
CA ILE A 5 20.84 -4.03 -6.99
C ILE A 5 21.55 -5.38 -7.10
N ASN A 6 21.08 -6.37 -6.36
CA ASN A 6 21.59 -7.74 -6.47
C ASN A 6 20.90 -8.42 -7.66
N ASP A 7 19.72 -8.96 -7.46
CA ASP A 7 18.91 -9.58 -8.49
C ASP A 7 17.64 -8.74 -8.73
N PRO A 8 17.35 -8.33 -9.99
CA PRO A 8 16.12 -7.60 -10.32
C PRO A 8 14.83 -8.32 -9.90
N GLU A 9 14.82 -9.65 -9.90
CA GLU A 9 13.67 -10.45 -9.50
C GLU A 9 13.37 -10.33 -7.99
N ASN A 10 14.42 -10.09 -7.18
CA ASN A 10 14.31 -9.99 -5.72
C ASN A 10 14.23 -8.54 -5.21
N LEU A 11 14.18 -7.56 -6.11
CA LEU A 11 14.28 -6.15 -5.73
C LEU A 11 13.22 -5.72 -4.70
N THR A 12 11.96 -6.15 -4.90
CA THR A 12 10.87 -5.83 -3.98
C THR A 12 11.04 -6.51 -2.63
N SER A 13 11.36 -7.81 -2.60
CA SER A 13 11.54 -8.55 -1.35
C SER A 13 12.72 -7.99 -0.55
N GLU A 14 13.87 -7.76 -1.18
CA GLU A 14 15.05 -7.19 -0.51
C GLU A 14 14.78 -5.78 0.03
N LEU A 15 14.01 -4.95 -0.69
CA LEU A 15 13.61 -3.63 -0.23
C LEU A 15 12.75 -3.73 1.04
N LEU A 16 11.73 -4.59 1.03
CA LEU A 16 10.81 -4.74 2.15
C LEU A 16 11.49 -5.38 3.37
N GLU A 17 12.36 -6.37 3.16
CA GLU A 17 13.18 -6.95 4.21
C GLU A 17 14.10 -5.90 4.85
N GLY A 18 14.76 -5.09 4.03
CA GLY A 18 15.59 -3.98 4.50
C GLY A 18 14.79 -2.95 5.30
N LEU A 19 13.60 -2.60 4.83
CA LEU A 19 12.70 -1.69 5.53
C LEU A 19 12.29 -2.24 6.90
N ALA A 20 11.88 -3.52 6.95
CA ALA A 20 11.46 -4.16 8.20
C ALA A 20 12.65 -4.32 9.17
N LEU A 21 13.83 -4.69 8.67
CA LEU A 21 15.03 -4.81 9.50
C LEU A 21 15.44 -3.47 10.12
N ALA A 22 15.38 -2.39 9.34
CA ALA A 22 15.70 -1.06 9.82
C ALA A 22 14.70 -0.50 10.83
N ASN A 23 13.45 -1.00 10.81
CA ASN A 23 12.34 -0.52 11.63
C ASN A 23 11.67 -1.63 12.46
N LYS A 24 12.44 -2.64 12.86
CA LYS A 24 11.95 -3.85 13.55
C LYS A 24 11.10 -3.60 14.81
N ASP A 25 11.30 -2.47 15.46
CA ASP A 25 10.54 -2.08 16.65
C ASP A 25 9.16 -1.51 16.31
N ILE A 26 8.93 -1.15 15.06
CA ILE A 26 7.69 -0.52 14.57
C ILE A 26 6.89 -1.44 13.66
N ILE A 27 7.57 -2.15 12.76
CA ILE A 27 6.94 -2.97 11.71
C ILE A 27 7.56 -4.37 11.60
N HIS A 28 6.80 -5.27 11.02
CA HIS A 28 7.29 -6.57 10.53
C HIS A 28 6.64 -6.91 9.18
N LEU A 29 7.15 -7.95 8.53
CA LEU A 29 6.59 -8.47 7.30
C LEU A 29 5.75 -9.71 7.55
N GLU A 30 4.60 -9.77 6.88
CA GLU A 30 3.77 -10.97 6.75
C GLU A 30 3.61 -11.32 5.26
N ASP A 31 3.60 -12.62 4.95
CA ASP A 31 3.43 -13.16 3.60
C ASP A 31 4.39 -12.55 2.53
N GLY A 32 5.50 -11.98 2.99
CA GLY A 32 6.56 -11.42 2.14
C GLY A 32 6.27 -10.05 1.53
N ASN A 33 5.02 -9.59 1.54
CA ASN A 33 4.63 -8.32 0.94
C ASN A 33 3.64 -7.47 1.75
N LEU A 34 3.26 -7.92 2.94
CA LEU A 34 2.47 -7.13 3.86
C LEU A 34 3.40 -6.48 4.89
N VAL A 35 3.48 -5.16 4.88
CA VAL A 35 4.18 -4.39 5.91
C VAL A 35 3.18 -4.07 7.01
N VAL A 36 3.38 -4.63 8.20
CA VAL A 36 2.41 -4.64 9.29
C VAL A 36 2.95 -3.89 10.50
N ASN A 37 2.11 -3.04 11.08
CA ASN A 37 2.39 -2.34 12.34
C ASN A 37 2.43 -3.36 13.50
N ASN A 38 3.51 -3.40 14.27
CA ASN A 38 3.69 -4.31 15.41
C ASN A 38 2.58 -4.18 16.47
N LYS A 39 1.95 -3.01 16.56
CA LYS A 39 0.84 -2.75 17.51
C LYS A 39 -0.54 -3.11 16.96
N LEU A 40 -0.64 -3.61 15.73
CA LEU A 40 -1.93 -3.99 15.13
C LEU A 40 -2.70 -5.02 15.96
N LYS A 41 -2.00 -5.95 16.59
CA LYS A 41 -2.64 -6.99 17.42
C LYS A 41 -3.48 -6.43 18.57
N ASP A 42 -3.08 -5.28 19.10
CA ASP A 42 -3.68 -4.62 20.26
C ASP A 42 -4.62 -3.46 19.83
N ALA A 43 -4.94 -3.35 18.53
CA ALA A 43 -5.77 -2.26 18.02
C ALA A 43 -7.23 -2.41 18.45
N ASP A 44 -7.73 -1.43 19.20
CA ASP A 44 -9.13 -1.28 19.61
C ASP A 44 -9.75 -0.04 18.94
N ARG A 45 -9.71 -0.03 17.61
CA ARG A 45 -10.14 1.08 16.76
C ARG A 45 -10.34 0.64 15.31
N VAL A 46 -10.91 1.51 14.50
CA VAL A 46 -10.85 1.37 13.04
C VAL A 46 -9.38 1.31 12.60
N THR A 47 -9.03 0.31 11.83
CA THR A 47 -7.67 0.12 11.31
C THR A 47 -7.56 0.66 9.88
N ILE A 48 -6.35 0.96 9.46
CA ILE A 48 -6.07 1.55 8.14
C ILE A 48 -5.23 0.59 7.32
N VAL A 49 -5.78 0.16 6.19
CA VAL A 49 -5.07 -0.66 5.20
C VAL A 49 -4.90 0.13 3.92
N THR A 50 -3.73 0.05 3.31
CA THR A 50 -3.44 0.66 2.01
C THR A 50 -2.77 -0.33 1.08
N LEU A 51 -2.68 0.03 -0.19
CA LEU A 51 -1.98 -0.76 -1.21
C LEU A 51 -1.21 0.17 -2.16
N GLY A 52 -0.20 -0.37 -2.79
CA GLY A 52 0.54 0.34 -3.83
C GLY A 52 1.79 -0.40 -4.27
N GLY A 53 2.33 -0.02 -5.43
CA GLY A 53 3.61 -0.54 -5.92
C GLY A 53 4.79 -0.02 -5.11
N THR A 54 5.84 -0.81 -4.96
CA THR A 54 7.15 -0.35 -4.47
C THR A 54 7.80 0.58 -5.51
N GLY A 55 8.82 1.34 -5.10
CA GLY A 55 9.51 2.32 -5.95
C GLY A 55 9.01 3.75 -5.78
N HIS A 56 8.05 3.98 -4.91
CA HIS A 56 7.49 5.29 -4.54
C HIS A 56 7.91 5.74 -3.13
N GLU A 57 8.83 5.03 -2.49
CA GLU A 57 9.21 5.24 -1.09
C GLU A 57 9.51 6.72 -0.77
N PRO A 58 9.09 7.15 0.42
CA PRO A 58 8.50 6.44 1.55
C PRO A 58 7.03 6.06 1.40
N ALA A 59 6.35 6.49 0.33
CA ALA A 59 4.99 6.08 0.06
C ALA A 59 4.99 4.61 -0.44
N ILE A 60 4.27 3.69 0.12
CA ILE A 60 3.22 3.83 1.13
C ILE A 60 3.66 3.10 2.40
N SER A 61 4.56 2.12 2.24
CA SER A 61 5.05 1.26 3.31
C SER A 61 5.76 2.04 4.42
N GLY A 62 6.40 3.17 4.09
CA GLY A 62 7.03 4.06 5.07
C GLY A 62 6.05 4.81 5.98
N PHE A 63 4.74 4.71 5.73
CA PHE A 63 3.71 5.30 6.59
C PHE A 63 3.10 4.29 7.58
N VAL A 64 3.59 3.06 7.59
CA VAL A 64 3.13 2.04 8.55
C VAL A 64 3.72 2.33 9.93
N GLY A 65 2.86 2.50 10.91
CA GLY A 65 3.26 2.77 12.29
C GLY A 65 2.13 3.29 13.16
N GLU A 66 2.46 3.63 14.39
CA GLU A 66 1.50 4.09 15.38
C GLU A 66 0.83 5.41 14.95
N GLY A 67 -0.50 5.43 14.97
CA GLY A 67 -1.31 6.61 14.61
C GLY A 67 -1.45 6.85 13.10
N MET A 68 -0.89 5.97 12.27
CA MET A 68 -0.95 6.05 10.80
C MET A 68 -1.48 4.74 10.20
N VAL A 69 -0.85 4.24 9.12
CA VAL A 69 -1.25 3.02 8.44
C VAL A 69 -0.95 1.80 9.31
N ASP A 70 -1.86 0.85 9.36
CA ASP A 70 -1.69 -0.42 10.08
C ASP A 70 -1.11 -1.52 9.20
N ILE A 71 -1.56 -1.62 7.95
CA ILE A 71 -1.00 -2.54 6.96
C ILE A 71 -0.85 -1.85 5.62
N SER A 72 0.33 -1.95 5.04
CA SER A 72 0.58 -1.61 3.63
C SER A 72 0.78 -2.89 2.82
N VAL A 73 -0.04 -3.09 1.79
CA VAL A 73 0.11 -4.19 0.84
C VAL A 73 1.00 -3.73 -0.31
N ALA A 74 2.22 -4.23 -0.33
CA ALA A 74 3.21 -3.85 -1.32
C ALA A 74 3.09 -4.69 -2.60
N GLY A 75 3.03 -4.03 -3.73
CA GLY A 75 3.16 -4.63 -5.04
C GLY A 75 4.60 -4.61 -5.55
N ASN A 76 4.83 -5.16 -6.74
CA ASN A 76 6.11 -5.05 -7.42
C ASN A 76 6.42 -3.59 -7.79
N VAL A 77 7.65 -3.35 -8.25
CA VAL A 77 8.10 -1.99 -8.61
C VAL A 77 7.14 -1.35 -9.61
N PHE A 78 6.52 -0.23 -9.20
CA PHE A 78 5.51 0.53 -9.96
C PHE A 78 4.28 -0.28 -10.41
N ALA A 79 3.95 -1.36 -9.71
CA ALA A 79 2.80 -2.20 -10.03
C ALA A 79 1.94 -2.46 -8.78
N ALA A 80 0.63 -2.33 -8.93
CA ALA A 80 -0.32 -2.63 -7.84
C ALA A 80 -0.22 -4.10 -7.39
N PRO A 81 -0.42 -4.40 -6.10
CA PRO A 81 -0.50 -5.78 -5.62
C PRO A 81 -1.77 -6.47 -6.13
N GLY A 82 -1.80 -7.78 -6.04
CA GLY A 82 -3.01 -8.56 -6.35
C GLY A 82 -4.13 -8.35 -5.32
N PRO A 83 -5.41 -8.47 -5.74
CA PRO A 83 -6.55 -8.26 -4.83
C PRO A 83 -6.61 -9.28 -3.68
N GLN A 84 -6.06 -10.48 -3.86
CA GLN A 84 -6.05 -11.51 -2.82
C GLN A 84 -5.21 -11.06 -1.61
N ALA A 85 -4.02 -10.50 -1.83
CA ALA A 85 -3.18 -9.97 -0.76
C ALA A 85 -3.88 -8.85 0.01
N CYS A 86 -4.63 -7.98 -0.70
CA CYS A 86 -5.42 -6.93 -0.06
C CYS A 86 -6.55 -7.50 0.80
N ILE A 87 -7.20 -8.60 0.36
CA ILE A 87 -8.25 -9.26 1.14
C ILE A 87 -7.67 -9.86 2.43
N GLU A 88 -6.54 -10.52 2.35
CA GLU A 88 -5.87 -11.09 3.53
C GLU A 88 -5.43 -9.99 4.51
N ALA A 89 -4.86 -8.90 4.00
CA ALA A 89 -4.52 -7.74 4.82
C ALA A 89 -5.74 -7.15 5.53
N ILE A 90 -6.87 -7.01 4.84
CA ILE A 90 -8.12 -6.51 5.42
C ILE A 90 -8.65 -7.45 6.50
N LYS A 91 -8.63 -8.77 6.27
CA LYS A 91 -9.02 -9.76 7.29
C LYS A 91 -8.13 -9.69 8.52
N MET A 92 -6.82 -9.56 8.32
CA MET A 92 -5.84 -9.41 9.40
C MET A 92 -6.08 -8.12 10.20
N ALA A 93 -6.40 -7.04 9.50
CA ALA A 93 -6.62 -5.72 10.09
C ALA A 93 -7.97 -5.59 10.80
N ASP A 94 -8.99 -6.35 10.42
CA ASP A 94 -10.32 -6.27 11.03
C ASP A 94 -10.28 -6.79 12.48
N LYS A 95 -10.44 -5.86 13.41
CA LYS A 95 -10.51 -6.12 14.87
C LYS A 95 -11.93 -5.91 15.42
N GLY A 96 -12.95 -5.95 14.54
CA GLY A 96 -14.36 -5.76 14.92
C GLY A 96 -14.83 -4.31 14.85
N HIS A 97 -13.93 -3.34 14.61
CA HIS A 97 -14.25 -1.91 14.49
C HIS A 97 -14.37 -1.45 13.02
N GLY A 98 -14.10 -2.35 12.08
CA GLY A 98 -14.07 -2.07 10.66
C GLY A 98 -12.70 -1.57 10.17
N VAL A 99 -12.55 -1.49 8.85
CA VAL A 99 -11.30 -1.16 8.17
C VAL A 99 -11.50 0.03 7.23
N LEU A 100 -10.63 1.02 7.33
CA LEU A 100 -10.49 2.08 6.34
C LEU A 100 -9.49 1.62 5.28
N PHE A 101 -9.96 1.40 4.06
CA PHE A 101 -9.13 0.97 2.94
C PHE A 101 -8.77 2.16 2.06
N VAL A 102 -7.54 2.64 2.18
CA VAL A 102 -7.03 3.80 1.44
C VAL A 102 -6.39 3.31 0.13
N VAL A 103 -6.93 3.77 -0.98
CA VAL A 103 -6.51 3.38 -2.33
C VAL A 103 -5.97 4.60 -3.06
N LEU A 104 -4.80 4.47 -3.65
CA LEU A 104 -4.23 5.52 -4.48
C LEU A 104 -4.99 5.64 -5.80
N ASN A 105 -5.10 6.86 -6.31
CA ASN A 105 -5.80 7.13 -7.57
C ASN A 105 -4.93 6.80 -8.80
N HIS A 106 -4.29 5.65 -8.78
CA HIS A 106 -3.62 5.04 -9.93
C HIS A 106 -4.55 4.01 -10.58
N ALA A 107 -4.48 3.85 -11.88
CA ALA A 107 -5.33 2.91 -12.61
C ALA A 107 -5.23 1.47 -12.09
N GLY A 108 -4.02 0.98 -11.81
CA GLY A 108 -3.76 -0.35 -11.25
C GLY A 108 -4.31 -0.51 -9.83
N ASP A 109 -4.02 0.48 -8.96
CA ASP A 109 -4.48 0.47 -7.56
C ASP A 109 -6.01 0.57 -7.49
N MET A 110 -6.62 1.40 -8.34
CA MET A 110 -8.07 1.52 -8.46
C MET A 110 -8.72 0.21 -8.92
N LEU A 111 -8.11 -0.48 -9.89
CA LEU A 111 -8.61 -1.78 -10.36
C LEU A 111 -8.54 -2.81 -9.23
N THR A 112 -7.38 -2.96 -8.59
CA THR A 112 -7.18 -3.85 -7.45
C THR A 112 -8.12 -3.51 -6.31
N GLY A 113 -8.20 -2.24 -5.92
CA GLY A 113 -9.08 -1.77 -4.86
C GLY A 113 -10.56 -2.08 -5.13
N ASN A 114 -11.03 -1.89 -6.37
CA ASN A 114 -12.41 -2.21 -6.75
C ASN A 114 -12.70 -3.72 -6.71
N LEU A 115 -11.76 -4.55 -7.16
CA LEU A 115 -11.88 -6.00 -7.10
C LEU A 115 -11.89 -6.48 -5.64
N THR A 116 -10.99 -5.95 -4.81
CA THR A 116 -10.95 -6.22 -3.37
C THR A 116 -12.29 -5.88 -2.71
N MET A 117 -12.83 -4.68 -2.94
CA MET A 117 -14.11 -4.25 -2.36
C MET A 117 -15.29 -5.14 -2.74
N LYS A 118 -15.32 -5.68 -3.98
CA LYS A 118 -16.33 -6.65 -4.37
C LYS A 118 -16.26 -7.93 -3.56
N GLN A 119 -15.06 -8.38 -3.22
CA GLN A 119 -14.85 -9.63 -2.47
C GLN A 119 -15.13 -9.44 -0.97
N VAL A 120 -14.59 -8.40 -0.35
CA VAL A 120 -14.78 -8.14 1.10
C VAL A 120 -16.24 -7.90 1.43
N LYS A 121 -17.00 -7.28 0.51
CA LYS A 121 -18.45 -7.12 0.66
C LYS A 121 -19.19 -8.47 0.68
N LYS A 122 -18.77 -9.43 -0.16
CA LYS A 122 -19.34 -10.80 -0.15
C LYS A 122 -19.00 -11.56 1.14
N LEU A 123 -17.86 -11.25 1.75
CA LEU A 123 -17.42 -11.85 3.02
C LEU A 123 -18.08 -11.19 4.25
N GLY A 124 -18.87 -10.14 4.06
CA GLY A 124 -19.55 -9.44 5.16
C GLY A 124 -18.62 -8.58 6.02
N LEU A 125 -17.41 -8.26 5.55
CA LEU A 125 -16.45 -7.42 6.26
C LEU A 125 -16.88 -5.95 6.20
N ASN A 126 -16.74 -5.25 7.32
CA ASN A 126 -17.02 -3.81 7.41
C ASN A 126 -15.84 -3.00 6.92
N VAL A 127 -15.87 -2.59 5.66
CA VAL A 127 -14.77 -1.87 4.99
C VAL A 127 -15.30 -0.64 4.28
N ILE A 128 -14.66 0.50 4.54
CA ILE A 128 -14.89 1.74 3.79
C ILE A 128 -13.67 2.01 2.92
N LYS A 129 -13.86 2.16 1.61
CA LYS A 129 -12.81 2.55 0.68
C LYS A 129 -12.79 4.07 0.52
N VAL A 130 -11.59 4.65 0.66
CA VAL A 130 -11.31 6.05 0.32
C VAL A 130 -10.25 6.08 -0.78
N VAL A 131 -10.45 6.95 -1.75
CA VAL A 131 -9.49 7.16 -2.85
C VAL A 131 -8.81 8.49 -2.63
N THR A 132 -7.47 8.51 -2.69
CA THR A 132 -6.71 9.75 -2.59
C THR A 132 -6.88 10.60 -3.85
N GLN A 133 -6.90 11.92 -3.68
CA GLN A 133 -7.01 12.90 -4.77
C GLN A 133 -6.14 14.12 -4.44
N GLU A 134 -4.91 13.86 -4.06
CA GLU A 134 -3.97 14.86 -3.55
C GLU A 134 -3.21 15.60 -4.65
N ASP A 135 -3.09 15.02 -5.84
CA ASP A 135 -2.36 15.62 -6.95
C ASP A 135 -3.21 16.60 -7.75
N ILE A 136 -3.32 17.80 -7.24
CA ILE A 136 -4.05 18.90 -7.90
C ILE A 136 -3.12 19.91 -8.58
N ALA A 137 -1.80 19.69 -8.56
CA ALA A 137 -0.83 20.64 -9.09
C ALA A 137 -0.84 20.70 -10.61
N ASN A 138 -1.06 19.57 -11.29
CA ASN A 138 -0.96 19.44 -12.74
C ASN A 138 -2.28 19.07 -13.42
N ALA A 139 -3.34 18.84 -12.66
CA ALA A 139 -4.64 18.45 -13.19
C ALA A 139 -5.80 19.00 -12.35
N PRO A 140 -6.98 19.21 -12.96
CA PRO A 140 -8.17 19.53 -12.19
C PRO A 140 -8.50 18.40 -11.21
N ARG A 141 -9.13 18.75 -10.07
CA ARG A 141 -9.40 17.78 -8.98
C ARG A 141 -10.16 16.53 -9.43
N SER A 142 -10.97 16.63 -10.48
CA SER A 142 -11.65 15.47 -11.09
C SER A 142 -10.70 14.44 -11.71
N ASN A 143 -9.49 14.87 -12.07
CA ASN A 143 -8.47 14.05 -12.72
C ASN A 143 -7.21 13.91 -11.83
N ALA A 144 -7.27 14.36 -10.58
CA ALA A 144 -6.15 14.27 -9.65
C ALA A 144 -5.72 12.81 -9.47
N CYS A 145 -4.46 12.54 -9.75
CA CYS A 145 -3.86 11.22 -9.71
C CYS A 145 -2.42 11.33 -9.19
N LEU A 146 -2.02 10.40 -8.33
CA LEU A 146 -0.66 10.33 -7.80
C LEU A 146 0.41 10.24 -8.91
N LEU A 147 0.04 9.75 -10.08
CA LEU A 147 0.94 9.62 -11.22
C LEU A 147 1.54 10.95 -11.67
N TYR A 148 0.87 12.07 -11.44
CA TYR A 148 1.33 13.41 -11.87
C TYR A 148 2.34 14.01 -10.89
N THR A 149 2.33 13.65 -9.61
CA THR A 149 3.30 14.14 -8.62
C THR A 149 4.48 13.21 -8.42
N SER A 150 4.30 11.91 -8.60
CA SER A 150 5.40 10.96 -8.54
C SER A 150 6.28 11.12 -9.77
N PRO A 151 7.55 11.53 -9.64
CA PRO A 151 8.45 11.60 -10.78
C PRO A 151 8.69 10.19 -11.31
N SER A 152 7.88 9.79 -12.28
CA SER A 152 8.09 8.52 -12.97
C SER A 152 9.41 8.60 -13.76
N PRO A 153 10.06 7.47 -14.06
CA PRO A 153 11.23 7.45 -14.93
C PRO A 153 10.97 8.09 -16.31
N ARG A 154 9.71 8.14 -16.76
CA ARG A 154 9.31 8.79 -18.02
C ARG A 154 9.28 10.31 -17.92
N ASP A 155 8.98 10.86 -16.76
CA ASP A 155 8.92 12.32 -16.56
C ASP A 155 10.30 12.95 -16.46
N ARG A 156 11.35 12.15 -16.16
CA ARG A 156 12.76 12.59 -16.14
C ARG A 156 13.42 12.60 -17.51
N GLN A 157 12.73 12.15 -18.57
CA GLN A 157 13.27 12.06 -19.94
C GLN A 157 12.70 13.18 -20.85
N LYS A 158 11.90 14.07 -20.32
CA LYS A 158 11.45 15.30 -20.95
C LYS A 158 12.16 16.49 -20.32
#